data_754349bc621c756e1de0abbc0b30285f
#
_entry.id   754349bc621c756e1de0abbc0b30285f
#
_cell.length_a   1.000
_cell.length_b   1.000
_cell.length_c   1.000
_cell.angle_alpha   90.00
_cell.angle_beta   90.00
_cell.angle_gamma   90.00
#
_symmetry.space_group_name_H-M   'P 1'
#
loop_
_entity.id
_entity.type
_entity.pdbx_description
1 polymer ?
#
loop_
_entity_poly.entity_id
_entity_poly.type
_entity_poly.pdbx_seq_one_letter_code
_entity_poly.pdbx_strand_id
1 'polypeptide(L)'
;EISECLVGSEMCIRDSSGVVKRTERDKYFVVFEQKYLDKIKENKFSILDEIKTINLGNSMHMTLSISFGINGNTYQENYEAACAGMDLALGRGGDQAVIKDGEDISYYGGNCEVMERTTRVKARVKAHALKELLESKEKVVIMAHKIPDPDAIGAAVGLYRLGLSLGRKAHIVMNEVTISVRAMVDELNKSGIYDEDMFIDNEQAIEITDENTLLIVVDVNHANYTECEQLLSQTKTTVILDHHRKNKDMIKNPVLSYVEPYASSTCELVAEILQYVDSKPKLEPMEANAMYYGMLVDTDNFVNKTGVRTFEAAAYLKLSLIHISEPTRHSLI
;
A
#
# COMPACT_ATOMS: atom_id res chain seq x y z
N GLU A 1 8.35 15.20 20.09
CA GLU A 1 7.98 16.22 19.06
C GLU A 1 6.47 16.22 18.75
N ILE A 2 5.81 15.10 18.44
CA ILE A 2 4.34 15.06 18.26
C ILE A 2 3.62 15.36 19.58
N SER A 3 4.13 14.89 20.71
CA SER A 3 3.61 15.22 22.05
C SER A 3 3.82 16.69 22.41
N GLU A 4 4.89 17.33 21.95
CA GLU A 4 5.15 18.76 22.13
C GLU A 4 4.26 19.60 21.23
N CYS A 5 3.94 19.14 20.04
CA CYS A 5 3.04 19.81 19.11
C CYS A 5 1.58 19.76 19.57
N LEU A 6 1.12 18.62 20.12
CA LEU A 6 -0.18 18.49 20.77
C LEU A 6 -0.28 19.33 22.07
N VAL A 7 0.84 19.73 22.62
CA VAL A 7 0.94 20.58 23.81
C VAL A 7 1.06 22.07 23.45
N GLY A 8 1.49 22.40 22.23
CA GLY A 8 1.76 23.79 21.79
C GLY A 8 0.66 24.47 21.01
N SER A 9 -0.35 23.72 20.49
CA SER A 9 -1.48 24.31 19.79
C SER A 9 -2.53 24.86 20.80
N GLU A 10 -3.40 25.77 20.37
CA GLU A 10 -4.50 26.30 21.18
C GLU A 10 -5.44 25.20 21.75
N MET A 11 -5.28 23.97 21.29
CA MET A 11 -5.86 22.76 21.85
C MET A 11 -5.00 22.22 22.98
N CYS A 12 -4.73 23.01 24.00
CA CYS A 12 -4.00 22.58 25.18
C CYS A 12 -4.77 21.50 25.93
N ILE A 13 -4.44 20.24 25.67
CA ILE A 13 -4.95 19.09 26.44
C ILE A 13 -4.64 19.27 27.93
N ARG A 14 -3.55 19.98 28.27
CA ARG A 14 -3.24 20.38 29.66
C ARG A 14 -4.30 21.29 30.28
N ASP A 15 -4.87 22.22 29.53
CA ASP A 15 -5.92 23.12 30.01
C ASP A 15 -7.27 22.41 30.14
N SER A 16 -7.44 21.26 29.48
CA SER A 16 -8.66 20.43 29.54
C SER A 16 -8.68 19.46 30.70
N SER A 17 -7.65 19.45 31.58
CA SER A 17 -7.48 18.40 32.61
C SER A 17 -7.47 16.97 32.02
N GLY A 18 -7.14 16.85 30.75
CA GLY A 18 -7.17 15.59 30.03
C GLY A 18 -5.94 14.72 30.32
N VAL A 19 -6.10 13.42 30.12
CA VAL A 19 -5.03 12.42 30.24
C VAL A 19 -4.63 11.97 28.85
N VAL A 20 -3.33 12.05 28.54
CA VAL A 20 -2.74 11.57 27.29
C VAL A 20 -1.86 10.37 27.57
N LYS A 21 -2.08 9.28 26.86
CA LYS A 21 -1.26 8.08 26.93
C LYS A 21 -0.84 7.66 25.53
N ARG A 22 0.46 7.52 25.32
CA ARG A 22 0.98 6.90 24.09
C ARG A 22 0.76 5.39 24.17
N THR A 23 0.06 4.80 23.20
CA THR A 23 -0.24 3.37 23.12
C THR A 23 0.69 2.63 22.18
N GLU A 24 1.05 3.26 21.05
CA GLU A 24 1.98 2.75 20.05
C GLU A 24 2.95 3.85 19.60
N ARG A 25 3.82 3.54 18.66
CA ARG A 25 4.84 4.48 18.18
C ARG A 25 4.24 5.80 17.65
N ASP A 26 3.07 5.73 17.05
CA ASP A 26 2.37 6.82 16.36
C ASP A 26 0.90 6.97 16.78
N LYS A 27 0.48 6.25 17.83
CA LYS A 27 -0.88 6.33 18.36
C LYS A 27 -0.91 6.85 19.78
N TYR A 28 -1.83 7.75 20.01
CA TYR A 28 -2.07 8.37 21.31
C TYR A 28 -3.53 8.18 21.69
N PHE A 29 -3.75 7.81 22.92
CA PHE A 29 -5.07 7.75 23.55
C PHE A 29 -5.23 8.98 24.46
N VAL A 30 -6.35 9.67 24.31
CA VAL A 30 -6.63 10.91 25.02
C VAL A 30 -8.01 10.83 25.66
N VAL A 31 -8.10 11.19 26.93
CA VAL A 31 -9.37 11.35 27.66
C VAL A 31 -9.47 12.76 28.18
N PHE A 32 -10.56 13.44 27.90
CA PHE A 32 -10.81 14.80 28.37
C PHE A 32 -12.31 15.05 28.57
N GLU A 33 -12.66 16.16 29.26
CA GLU A 33 -14.05 16.47 29.50
C GLU A 33 -14.75 16.95 28.23
N GLN A 34 -15.97 16.46 27.98
CA GLN A 34 -16.75 16.73 26.78
C GLN A 34 -16.98 18.23 26.51
N LYS A 35 -17.04 19.06 27.53
CA LYS A 35 -17.19 20.52 27.38
C LYS A 35 -16.12 21.18 26.50
N TYR A 36 -14.94 20.56 26.36
CA TYR A 36 -13.88 21.08 25.50
C TYR A 36 -14.06 20.69 24.03
N LEU A 37 -14.86 19.66 23.75
CA LEU A 37 -15.12 19.22 22.37
C LEU A 37 -15.83 20.30 21.55
N ASP A 38 -16.72 21.08 22.17
CA ASP A 38 -17.44 22.14 21.47
C ASP A 38 -16.49 23.24 20.98
N LYS A 39 -15.49 23.61 21.76
CA LYS A 39 -14.44 24.54 21.33
C LYS A 39 -13.62 24.00 20.15
N ILE A 40 -13.32 22.70 20.17
CA ILE A 40 -12.59 22.03 19.09
C ILE A 40 -13.43 22.02 17.82
N LYS A 41 -14.74 21.77 17.92
CA LYS A 41 -15.69 21.85 16.80
C LYS A 41 -15.80 23.25 16.23
N GLU A 42 -15.89 24.29 17.08
CA GLU A 42 -15.94 25.68 16.68
C GLU A 42 -14.72 26.08 15.84
N ASN A 43 -13.54 25.63 16.23
CA ASN A 43 -12.29 25.84 15.50
C ASN A 43 -12.13 24.91 14.28
N LYS A 44 -13.18 24.16 13.92
CA LYS A 44 -13.19 23.22 12.77
C LYS A 44 -11.97 22.30 12.71
N PHE A 45 -11.46 21.90 13.88
CA PHE A 45 -10.27 21.05 13.99
C PHE A 45 -9.02 21.66 13.32
N SER A 46 -8.73 22.95 13.56
CA SER A 46 -7.57 23.66 12.99
C SER A 46 -6.23 22.91 13.16
N ILE A 47 -6.12 22.08 14.19
CA ILE A 47 -4.96 21.23 14.44
C ILE A 47 -4.58 20.32 13.25
N LEU A 48 -5.56 19.91 12.42
CA LEU A 48 -5.30 19.12 11.21
C LEU A 48 -4.48 19.91 10.19
N ASP A 49 -4.70 21.22 10.09
CA ASP A 49 -3.97 22.09 9.18
C ASP A 49 -2.68 22.61 9.81
N GLU A 50 -2.65 22.85 11.10
CA GLU A 50 -1.46 23.28 11.84
C GLU A 50 -0.35 22.21 11.74
N ILE A 51 -0.70 20.92 11.89
CA ILE A 51 0.27 19.81 11.77
C ILE A 51 0.91 19.75 10.38
N LYS A 52 0.18 20.11 9.31
CA LYS A 52 0.72 20.14 7.95
C LYS A 52 1.81 21.20 7.77
N THR A 53 1.79 22.25 8.59
CA THR A 53 2.79 23.32 8.53
C THR A 53 4.11 22.95 9.16
N ILE A 54 4.15 21.85 9.94
CA ILE A 54 5.36 21.42 10.64
C ILE A 54 6.31 20.78 9.62
N ASN A 55 7.41 21.47 9.38
CA ASN A 55 8.45 21.00 8.48
C ASN A 55 9.55 20.27 9.27
N LEU A 56 9.63 18.96 9.12
CA LEU A 56 10.67 18.12 9.74
C LEU A 56 11.95 18.01 8.90
N GLY A 57 12.11 18.87 7.88
CA GLY A 57 13.29 18.87 7.02
C GLY A 57 13.27 17.79 5.93
N ASN A 58 12.14 17.13 5.72
CA ASN A 58 11.89 16.20 4.63
C ASN A 58 10.67 16.66 3.81
N SER A 59 10.56 16.22 2.57
CA SER A 59 9.48 16.59 1.64
C SER A 59 8.10 15.99 1.98
N MET A 60 7.94 15.38 3.13
CA MET A 60 6.68 14.78 3.59
C MET A 60 5.96 15.71 4.55
N HIS A 61 4.72 16.06 4.20
CA HIS A 61 3.82 16.73 5.13
C HIS A 61 3.33 15.72 6.18
N MET A 62 3.36 16.13 7.47
CA MET A 62 2.72 15.34 8.52
C MET A 62 1.21 15.45 8.38
N THR A 63 0.51 14.34 8.60
CA THR A 63 -0.95 14.30 8.68
C THR A 63 -1.38 13.75 10.04
N LEU A 64 -2.56 14.14 10.49
CA LEU A 64 -3.13 13.67 11.73
C LEU A 64 -4.53 13.14 11.48
N SER A 65 -4.82 11.95 11.99
CA SER A 65 -6.19 11.43 12.06
C SER A 65 -6.62 11.40 13.51
N ILE A 66 -7.83 11.91 13.80
CA ILE A 66 -8.38 11.99 15.15
C ILE A 66 -9.74 11.33 15.16
N SER A 67 -10.08 10.62 16.22
CA SER A 67 -11.42 10.11 16.41
C SER A 67 -11.89 10.32 17.85
N PHE A 68 -13.16 10.67 17.99
CA PHE A 68 -13.84 10.89 19.26
C PHE A 68 -15.03 9.95 19.38
N GLY A 69 -15.10 9.24 20.50
CA GLY A 69 -16.30 8.52 20.94
C GLY A 69 -16.94 9.29 22.09
N ILE A 70 -18.20 9.63 21.98
CA ILE A 70 -18.92 10.46 22.95
C ILE A 70 -20.30 9.86 23.26
N ASN A 71 -20.86 10.30 24.38
CA ASN A 71 -22.22 9.96 24.85
C ASN A 71 -22.50 8.46 25.06
N GLY A 72 -21.48 7.61 25.12
CA GLY A 72 -21.63 6.24 25.60
C GLY A 72 -21.94 6.18 27.09
N ASN A 73 -22.67 5.16 27.52
CA ASN A 73 -23.02 4.96 28.94
C ASN A 73 -21.79 4.63 29.80
N THR A 74 -20.71 4.14 29.17
CA THR A 74 -19.46 3.76 29.83
C THR A 74 -18.24 4.31 29.08
N TYR A 75 -17.11 4.42 29.77
CA TYR A 75 -15.84 4.76 29.13
C TYR A 75 -15.43 3.73 28.07
N GLN A 76 -15.81 2.48 28.27
CA GLN A 76 -15.54 1.41 27.32
C GLN A 76 -16.30 1.63 26.00
N GLU A 77 -17.58 1.97 26.06
CA GLU A 77 -18.39 2.29 24.88
C GLU A 77 -17.83 3.49 24.11
N ASN A 78 -17.40 4.54 24.82
CA ASN A 78 -16.76 5.70 24.18
C ASN A 78 -15.42 5.32 23.52
N TYR A 79 -14.65 4.42 24.15
CA TYR A 79 -13.40 3.94 23.57
C TYR A 79 -13.65 3.13 22.29
N GLU A 80 -14.61 2.21 22.31
CA GLU A 80 -15.00 1.40 21.15
C GLU A 80 -15.54 2.29 20.01
N ALA A 81 -16.35 3.30 20.35
CA ALA A 81 -16.81 4.28 19.39
C ALA A 81 -15.64 5.09 18.77
N ALA A 82 -14.66 5.49 19.58
CA ALA A 82 -13.46 6.17 19.10
C ALA A 82 -12.62 5.27 18.19
N CYS A 83 -12.46 4.00 18.51
CA CYS A 83 -11.77 3.02 17.66
C CYS A 83 -12.49 2.86 16.31
N ALA A 84 -13.80 2.62 16.31
CA ALA A 84 -14.59 2.52 15.10
C ALA A 84 -14.54 3.79 14.24
N GLY A 85 -14.59 4.98 14.87
CA GLY A 85 -14.41 6.26 14.18
C GLY A 85 -13.00 6.43 13.60
N MET A 86 -11.97 5.90 14.25
CA MET A 86 -10.60 5.90 13.71
C MET A 86 -10.48 5.04 12.45
N ASP A 87 -11.09 3.86 12.46
CA ASP A 87 -11.14 2.98 11.29
C ASP A 87 -11.84 3.67 10.11
N LEU A 88 -12.93 4.40 10.38
CA LEU A 88 -13.60 5.20 9.37
C LEU A 88 -12.72 6.35 8.85
N ALA A 89 -12.01 7.05 9.74
CA ALA A 89 -11.09 8.12 9.34
C ALA A 89 -9.98 7.59 8.43
N LEU A 90 -9.35 6.47 8.81
CA LEU A 90 -8.27 5.84 8.05
C LEU A 90 -8.79 5.22 6.74
N GLY A 91 -9.96 4.57 6.75
CA GLY A 91 -10.60 4.03 5.56
C GLY A 91 -10.96 5.09 4.51
N ARG A 92 -11.13 6.36 4.94
CA ARG A 92 -11.36 7.53 4.05
C ARG A 92 -10.07 8.25 3.64
N GLY A 93 -8.90 7.67 3.95
CA GLY A 93 -7.60 8.22 3.58
C GLY A 93 -6.89 9.02 4.68
N GLY A 94 -7.42 9.06 5.89
CA GLY A 94 -6.82 9.78 7.02
C GLY A 94 -6.93 11.30 6.90
N ASP A 95 -6.07 12.04 7.63
CA ASP A 95 -6.00 13.51 7.62
C ASP A 95 -7.36 14.19 7.94
N GLN A 96 -8.09 13.63 8.89
CA GLN A 96 -9.42 14.09 9.25
C GLN A 96 -9.76 13.78 10.70
N ALA A 97 -10.76 14.48 11.24
CA ALA A 97 -11.35 14.16 12.52
C ALA A 97 -12.74 13.53 12.33
N VAL A 98 -13.03 12.48 13.08
CA VAL A 98 -14.30 11.78 13.11
C VAL A 98 -14.87 11.85 14.52
N ILE A 99 -16.13 12.19 14.66
CA ILE A 99 -16.86 12.12 15.91
C ILE A 99 -17.95 11.07 15.76
N LYS A 100 -17.94 10.07 16.62
CA LYS A 100 -18.99 9.06 16.72
C LYS A 100 -19.78 9.28 18.00
N ASP A 101 -21.08 9.58 17.81
CA ASP A 101 -22.05 9.84 18.85
C ASP A 101 -23.21 8.84 18.71
N GLY A 102 -23.11 7.70 19.38
CA GLY A 102 -24.02 6.59 19.14
C GLY A 102 -23.99 6.13 17.68
N GLU A 103 -25.11 6.26 16.96
CA GLU A 103 -25.24 5.94 15.55
C GLU A 103 -24.83 7.12 14.63
N ASP A 104 -24.78 8.34 15.17
CA ASP A 104 -24.42 9.52 14.40
C ASP A 104 -22.91 9.65 14.22
N ILE A 105 -22.49 9.94 12.99
CA ILE A 105 -21.08 10.12 12.63
C ILE A 105 -20.89 11.45 11.93
N SER A 106 -20.01 12.27 12.48
CA SER A 106 -19.63 13.57 11.91
C SER A 106 -18.16 13.57 11.47
N TYR A 107 -17.89 14.14 10.30
CA TYR A 107 -16.55 14.22 9.71
C TYR A 107 -16.11 15.68 9.58
N TYR A 108 -14.84 15.94 9.91
CA TYR A 108 -14.20 17.25 9.81
C TYR A 108 -12.83 17.13 9.16
N GLY A 109 -12.52 18.01 8.21
CA GLY A 109 -11.32 17.90 7.38
C GLY A 109 -11.45 16.78 6.35
N GLY A 110 -10.35 16.39 5.76
CA GLY A 110 -10.30 15.32 4.76
C GLY A 110 -10.95 15.72 3.42
N ASN A 111 -10.13 15.98 2.40
CA ASN A 111 -10.60 16.18 1.03
C ASN A 111 -10.53 14.83 0.28
N CYS A 112 -11.48 13.93 0.58
CA CYS A 112 -11.55 12.59 -0.03
C CYS A 112 -11.50 12.66 -1.58
N GLU A 113 -12.26 13.56 -2.18
CA GLU A 113 -12.27 13.73 -3.65
C GLU A 113 -10.93 14.24 -4.23
N VAL A 114 -10.23 15.12 -3.51
CA VAL A 114 -8.92 15.64 -3.94
C VAL A 114 -7.86 14.57 -3.80
N MET A 115 -7.89 13.78 -2.72
CA MET A 115 -6.95 12.67 -2.54
C MET A 115 -7.15 11.57 -3.57
N GLU A 116 -8.38 11.14 -3.86
CA GLU A 116 -8.65 10.14 -4.90
C GLU A 116 -8.17 10.59 -6.28
N ARG A 117 -8.49 11.82 -6.68
CA ARG A 117 -8.02 12.37 -7.96
C ARG A 117 -6.49 12.47 -8.02
N THR A 118 -5.87 12.94 -6.95
CA THR A 118 -4.40 13.05 -6.87
C THR A 118 -3.75 11.68 -6.91
N THR A 119 -4.34 10.67 -6.28
CA THR A 119 -3.80 9.31 -6.24
C THR A 119 -3.89 8.62 -7.59
N ARG A 120 -5.02 8.73 -8.29
CA ARG A 120 -5.18 8.19 -9.66
C ARG A 120 -4.24 8.86 -10.66
N VAL A 121 -4.02 10.17 -10.55
CA VAL A 121 -3.04 10.89 -11.37
C VAL A 121 -1.63 10.39 -11.05
N LYS A 122 -1.29 10.23 -9.78
CA LYS A 122 0.00 9.66 -9.37
C LYS A 122 0.19 8.24 -9.92
N ALA A 123 -0.80 7.35 -9.77
CA ALA A 123 -0.74 5.99 -10.28
C ALA A 123 -0.48 5.95 -11.79
N ARG A 124 -1.19 6.79 -12.57
CA ARG A 124 -0.97 6.92 -14.02
C ARG A 124 0.44 7.40 -14.35
N VAL A 125 0.92 8.44 -13.67
CA VAL A 125 2.29 8.95 -13.89
C VAL A 125 3.33 7.88 -13.53
N LYS A 126 3.13 7.15 -12.43
CA LYS A 126 4.04 6.07 -12.03
C LYS A 126 3.99 4.89 -12.99
N ALA A 127 2.80 4.52 -13.49
CA ALA A 127 2.65 3.47 -14.50
C ALA A 127 3.38 3.83 -15.80
N HIS A 128 3.23 5.06 -16.27
CA HIS A 128 3.93 5.53 -17.46
C HIS A 128 5.46 5.53 -17.26
N ALA A 129 5.94 6.08 -16.14
CA ALA A 129 7.37 6.10 -15.83
C ALA A 129 7.95 4.67 -15.68
N LEU A 130 7.21 3.73 -15.06
CA LEU A 130 7.64 2.34 -14.96
C LEU A 130 7.71 1.68 -16.33
N LYS A 131 6.73 1.93 -17.21
CA LYS A 131 6.75 1.44 -18.59
C LYS A 131 8.00 1.90 -19.34
N GLU A 132 8.32 3.20 -19.33
CA GLU A 132 9.52 3.76 -19.96
C GLU A 132 10.80 3.11 -19.42
N LEU A 133 10.88 2.87 -18.09
CA LEU A 133 12.01 2.18 -17.49
C LEU A 133 12.11 0.72 -17.97
N LEU A 134 10.99 -0.01 -18.04
CA LEU A 134 10.93 -1.37 -18.54
C LEU A 134 11.36 -1.43 -20.01
N GLU A 135 10.90 -0.50 -20.85
CA GLU A 135 11.25 -0.43 -22.27
C GLU A 135 12.72 -0.06 -22.50
N SER A 136 13.34 0.66 -21.56
CA SER A 136 14.76 1.06 -21.65
C SER A 136 15.74 -0.05 -21.25
N LYS A 137 15.28 -1.16 -20.69
CA LYS A 137 16.11 -2.25 -20.17
C LYS A 137 15.81 -3.57 -20.86
N GLU A 138 16.78 -4.46 -20.90
CA GLU A 138 16.64 -5.77 -21.53
C GLU A 138 16.06 -6.82 -20.59
N LYS A 139 16.42 -6.72 -19.31
CA LYS A 139 16.07 -7.68 -18.25
C LYS A 139 15.40 -7.01 -17.08
N VAL A 140 14.53 -7.73 -16.42
CA VAL A 140 13.82 -7.30 -15.21
C VAL A 140 14.05 -8.35 -14.12
N VAL A 141 14.60 -7.91 -13.00
CA VAL A 141 14.73 -8.73 -11.79
C VAL A 141 13.82 -8.15 -10.73
N ILE A 142 12.92 -8.94 -10.18
CA ILE A 142 11.94 -8.54 -9.19
C ILE A 142 12.28 -9.25 -7.90
N MET A 143 12.42 -8.50 -6.80
CA MET A 143 12.62 -9.10 -5.48
C MET A 143 11.69 -8.48 -4.45
N ALA A 144 11.32 -9.29 -3.45
CA ALA A 144 10.51 -8.88 -2.32
C ALA A 144 11.33 -8.87 -1.02
N HIS A 145 10.67 -8.99 0.11
CA HIS A 145 11.33 -9.22 1.41
C HIS A 145 11.72 -10.70 1.61
N LYS A 146 12.67 -10.95 2.54
CA LYS A 146 13.31 -12.27 2.79
C LYS A 146 12.34 -13.41 3.15
N ILE A 147 11.21 -13.10 3.74
CA ILE A 147 10.19 -14.09 4.12
C ILE A 147 8.93 -13.76 3.33
N PRO A 148 8.86 -14.14 2.05
CA PRO A 148 7.80 -13.70 1.17
C PRO A 148 6.43 -14.17 1.66
N ASP A 149 5.48 -13.27 1.61
CA ASP A 149 4.07 -13.50 1.88
C ASP A 149 3.23 -13.43 0.58
N PRO A 150 1.92 -13.66 0.63
CA PRO A 150 1.09 -13.64 -0.55
C PRO A 150 1.01 -12.28 -1.25
N ASP A 151 1.13 -11.14 -0.53
CA ASP A 151 1.13 -9.82 -1.16
C ASP A 151 2.42 -9.57 -1.94
N ALA A 152 3.56 -9.91 -1.33
CA ALA A 152 4.87 -9.83 -1.96
C ALA A 152 4.94 -10.63 -3.27
N ILE A 153 4.51 -11.91 -3.25
CA ILE A 153 4.56 -12.78 -4.43
C ILE A 153 3.50 -12.37 -5.46
N GLY A 154 2.28 -12.04 -5.04
CA GLY A 154 1.23 -11.56 -5.95
C GLY A 154 1.65 -10.30 -6.71
N ALA A 155 2.26 -9.33 -6.01
CA ALA A 155 2.79 -8.11 -6.60
C ALA A 155 3.94 -8.41 -7.58
N ALA A 156 4.86 -9.31 -7.21
CA ALA A 156 5.97 -9.71 -8.07
C ALA A 156 5.47 -10.39 -9.36
N VAL A 157 4.48 -11.28 -9.27
CA VAL A 157 3.87 -11.98 -10.41
C VAL A 157 3.16 -10.99 -11.36
N GLY A 158 2.43 -10.00 -10.83
CA GLY A 158 1.82 -8.95 -11.65
C GLY A 158 2.84 -8.14 -12.44
N LEU A 159 3.97 -7.78 -11.84
CA LEU A 159 5.06 -7.06 -12.49
C LEU A 159 5.86 -7.96 -13.45
N TYR A 160 6.02 -9.23 -13.14
CA TYR A 160 6.57 -10.23 -14.07
C TYR A 160 5.76 -10.27 -15.36
N ARG A 161 4.42 -10.37 -15.28
CA ARG A 161 3.52 -10.30 -16.44
C ARG A 161 3.68 -8.99 -17.21
N LEU A 162 3.82 -7.87 -16.52
CA LEU A 162 4.06 -6.58 -17.16
C LEU A 162 5.37 -6.60 -17.96
N GLY A 163 6.45 -7.10 -17.40
CA GLY A 163 7.73 -7.25 -18.09
C GLY A 163 7.62 -8.10 -19.35
N LEU A 164 6.99 -9.27 -19.25
CA LEU A 164 6.75 -10.16 -20.40
C LEU A 164 5.90 -9.50 -21.48
N SER A 165 4.86 -8.76 -21.09
CA SER A 165 3.97 -8.07 -22.06
C SER A 165 4.68 -7.00 -22.88
N LEU A 166 5.80 -6.47 -22.36
CA LEU A 166 6.66 -5.51 -23.03
C LEU A 166 7.86 -6.18 -23.72
N GLY A 167 7.86 -7.52 -23.81
CA GLY A 167 8.91 -8.30 -24.46
C GLY A 167 10.23 -8.34 -23.68
N ARG A 168 10.17 -8.15 -22.36
CA ARG A 168 11.37 -8.19 -21.49
C ARG A 168 11.49 -9.56 -20.85
N LYS A 169 12.74 -10.02 -20.69
CA LYS A 169 13.02 -11.19 -19.88
C LYS A 169 12.89 -10.81 -18.41
N ALA A 170 12.03 -11.48 -17.68
CA ALA A 170 11.73 -11.16 -16.28
C ALA A 170 11.99 -12.37 -15.37
N HIS A 171 12.44 -12.10 -14.14
CA HIS A 171 12.70 -13.12 -13.11
C HIS A 171 12.27 -12.61 -11.75
N ILE A 172 11.82 -13.51 -10.90
CA ILE A 172 11.45 -13.26 -9.50
C ILE A 172 12.46 -13.93 -8.60
N VAL A 173 13.12 -13.16 -7.73
CA VAL A 173 14.11 -13.70 -6.78
C VAL A 173 13.40 -14.27 -5.57
N MET A 174 13.64 -15.54 -5.28
CA MET A 174 13.03 -16.26 -4.16
C MET A 174 13.91 -17.44 -3.74
N ASN A 175 14.48 -17.40 -2.53
CA ASN A 175 15.31 -18.50 -2.01
C ASN A 175 14.47 -19.54 -1.27
N GLU A 176 13.49 -19.10 -0.50
CA GLU A 176 12.65 -20.00 0.29
C GLU A 176 11.17 -19.84 -0.06
N VAL A 177 10.50 -20.98 -0.26
CA VAL A 177 9.05 -21.01 -0.45
C VAL A 177 8.40 -21.21 0.92
N THR A 178 7.87 -20.12 1.50
CA THR A 178 7.14 -20.18 2.77
C THR A 178 5.83 -20.98 2.64
N ILE A 179 5.29 -21.44 3.76
CA ILE A 179 4.03 -22.22 3.77
C ILE A 179 2.89 -21.37 3.18
N SER A 180 2.88 -20.06 3.44
CA SER A 180 1.84 -19.12 3.00
C SER A 180 1.75 -18.96 1.48
N VAL A 181 2.87 -19.06 0.77
CA VAL A 181 2.95 -18.89 -0.69
C VAL A 181 3.12 -20.19 -1.47
N ARG A 182 3.34 -21.32 -0.79
CA ARG A 182 3.65 -22.60 -1.44
C ARG A 182 2.62 -23.02 -2.48
N ALA A 183 1.34 -22.95 -2.13
CA ALA A 183 0.27 -23.36 -3.04
C ALA A 183 0.27 -22.52 -4.33
N MET A 184 0.49 -21.21 -4.19
CA MET A 184 0.57 -20.25 -5.30
C MET A 184 1.78 -20.53 -6.20
N VAL A 185 2.95 -20.71 -5.62
CA VAL A 185 4.19 -21.01 -6.36
C VAL A 185 4.12 -22.36 -7.06
N ASP A 186 3.56 -23.37 -6.40
CA ASP A 186 3.33 -24.69 -6.98
C ASP A 186 2.39 -24.65 -8.18
N GLU A 187 1.31 -23.83 -8.11
CA GLU A 187 0.36 -23.66 -9.21
C GLU A 187 1.04 -22.98 -10.42
N LEU A 188 1.81 -21.93 -10.19
CA LEU A 188 2.57 -21.24 -11.24
C LEU A 188 3.57 -22.20 -11.91
N ASN A 189 4.38 -22.91 -11.14
CA ASN A 189 5.39 -23.83 -11.66
C ASN A 189 4.80 -25.01 -12.44
N LYS A 190 3.64 -25.54 -12.00
CA LYS A 190 2.97 -26.67 -12.66
C LYS A 190 2.19 -26.29 -13.91
N SER A 191 1.95 -25.01 -14.13
CA SER A 191 1.12 -24.53 -15.25
C SER A 191 1.72 -24.81 -16.62
N GLY A 192 3.05 -24.89 -16.73
CA GLY A 192 3.77 -25.00 -17.99
C GLY A 192 3.68 -23.79 -18.92
N ILE A 193 3.17 -22.65 -18.39
CA ILE A 193 3.04 -21.39 -19.12
C ILE A 193 4.30 -20.53 -19.01
N TYR A 194 5.02 -20.67 -17.90
CA TYR A 194 6.19 -19.87 -17.59
C TYR A 194 7.49 -20.63 -17.83
N ASP A 195 8.54 -19.87 -18.11
CA ASP A 195 9.88 -20.43 -18.23
C ASP A 195 10.37 -21.00 -16.88
N GLU A 196 11.22 -22.01 -16.91
CA GLU A 196 11.75 -22.65 -15.70
C GLU A 196 12.54 -21.67 -14.82
N ASP A 197 13.01 -20.56 -15.39
CA ASP A 197 13.75 -19.49 -14.72
C ASP A 197 12.86 -18.30 -14.29
N MET A 198 11.53 -18.49 -14.20
CA MET A 198 10.63 -17.49 -13.61
C MET A 198 11.04 -17.16 -12.17
N PHE A 199 11.28 -18.19 -11.36
CA PHE A 199 11.80 -18.07 -10.01
C PHE A 199 13.27 -18.46 -9.98
N ILE A 200 14.12 -17.59 -9.47
CA ILE A 200 15.57 -17.77 -9.36
C ILE A 200 16.04 -17.49 -7.94
N ASP A 201 17.13 -18.15 -7.56
CA ASP A 201 17.77 -17.88 -6.27
C ASP A 201 18.71 -16.64 -6.33
N ASN A 202 19.30 -16.30 -5.17
CA ASN A 202 20.20 -15.17 -5.07
C ASN A 202 21.45 -15.30 -5.93
N GLU A 203 22.02 -16.50 -6.06
CA GLU A 203 23.24 -16.72 -6.84
C GLU A 203 22.96 -16.50 -8.32
N GLN A 204 21.88 -17.06 -8.83
CA GLN A 204 21.40 -16.86 -10.19
C GLN A 204 21.06 -15.40 -10.45
N ALA A 205 20.37 -14.74 -9.52
CA ALA A 205 20.00 -13.32 -9.66
C ALA A 205 21.25 -12.41 -9.74
N ILE A 206 22.27 -12.67 -8.91
CA ILE A 206 23.54 -11.96 -8.92
C ILE A 206 24.29 -12.16 -10.26
N GLU A 207 24.27 -13.38 -10.79
CA GLU A 207 24.94 -13.70 -12.05
C GLU A 207 24.31 -12.99 -13.25
N ILE A 208 22.98 -12.94 -13.31
CA ILE A 208 22.27 -12.34 -14.46
C ILE A 208 22.15 -10.82 -14.41
N THR A 209 22.33 -10.22 -13.22
CA THR A 209 22.13 -8.79 -13.01
C THR A 209 23.33 -7.96 -13.51
N ASP A 210 23.06 -7.00 -14.38
CA ASP A 210 24.05 -6.10 -14.96
C ASP A 210 23.51 -4.65 -15.08
N GLU A 211 24.22 -3.77 -15.78
CA GLU A 211 23.80 -2.37 -15.99
C GLU A 211 22.52 -2.22 -16.86
N ASN A 212 22.18 -3.26 -17.65
CA ASN A 212 20.96 -3.30 -18.48
C ASN A 212 19.78 -3.95 -17.76
N THR A 213 19.93 -4.25 -16.49
CA THR A 213 18.88 -4.84 -15.66
C THR A 213 18.10 -3.76 -14.94
N LEU A 214 16.76 -3.87 -14.97
CA LEU A 214 15.85 -3.14 -14.07
C LEU A 214 15.59 -3.98 -12.82
N LEU A 215 15.99 -3.49 -11.68
CA LEU A 215 15.65 -4.10 -10.40
C LEU A 215 14.36 -3.49 -9.87
N ILE A 216 13.35 -4.31 -9.64
CA ILE A 216 12.09 -3.89 -9.01
C ILE A 216 11.99 -4.52 -7.63
N VAL A 217 11.85 -3.69 -6.62
CA VAL A 217 11.68 -4.11 -5.22
C VAL A 217 10.21 -3.92 -4.87
N VAL A 218 9.56 -4.98 -4.41
CA VAL A 218 8.15 -4.99 -4.06
C VAL A 218 7.94 -5.33 -2.60
N ASP A 219 6.95 -4.70 -2.00
CA ASP A 219 6.45 -4.96 -0.64
C ASP A 219 7.51 -4.81 0.46
N VAL A 220 8.56 -4.06 0.16
CA VAL A 220 9.61 -3.69 1.10
C VAL A 220 10.33 -2.43 0.62
N ASN A 221 10.64 -1.52 1.54
CA ASN A 221 11.41 -0.32 1.24
C ASN A 221 12.75 -0.21 2.00
N HIS A 222 13.11 -1.25 2.77
CA HIS A 222 14.34 -1.34 3.55
C HIS A 222 15.34 -2.31 2.94
N ALA A 223 16.57 -1.87 2.69
CA ALA A 223 17.63 -2.69 2.08
C ALA A 223 17.87 -4.01 2.82
N ASN A 224 17.99 -3.96 4.15
CA ASN A 224 18.31 -5.13 4.98
C ASN A 224 17.22 -6.20 5.02
N TYR A 225 15.99 -5.86 4.61
CA TYR A 225 14.87 -6.78 4.56
C TYR A 225 14.59 -7.35 3.17
N THR A 226 15.26 -6.82 2.12
CA THR A 226 15.13 -7.36 0.75
C THR A 226 15.70 -8.76 0.65
N GLU A 227 15.14 -9.56 -0.26
CA GLU A 227 15.54 -10.95 -0.51
C GLU A 227 17.04 -11.06 -0.83
N CYS A 228 17.59 -10.14 -1.65
CA CYS A 228 18.99 -10.09 -2.01
C CYS A 228 19.51 -8.64 -1.96
N GLU A 229 20.08 -8.22 -0.83
CA GLU A 229 20.60 -6.87 -0.64
C GLU A 229 21.72 -6.51 -1.65
N GLN A 230 22.50 -7.51 -2.08
CA GLN A 230 23.63 -7.31 -2.99
C GLN A 230 23.20 -6.72 -4.34
N LEU A 231 22.01 -7.07 -4.85
CA LEU A 231 21.46 -6.57 -6.10
C LEU A 231 21.29 -5.05 -6.10
N LEU A 232 21.00 -4.44 -4.94
CA LEU A 232 20.87 -2.99 -4.80
C LEU A 232 22.17 -2.23 -5.12
N SER A 233 23.31 -2.88 -4.97
CA SER A 233 24.62 -2.30 -5.29
C SER A 233 25.09 -2.59 -6.71
N GLN A 234 24.57 -3.66 -7.34
CA GLN A 234 24.95 -4.07 -8.69
C GLN A 234 24.22 -3.29 -9.78
N THR A 235 22.95 -2.93 -9.56
CA THR A 235 22.16 -2.19 -10.54
C THR A 235 22.10 -0.71 -10.24
N LYS A 236 22.14 0.10 -11.30
CA LYS A 236 21.94 1.56 -11.22
C LYS A 236 20.48 1.97 -11.34
N THR A 237 19.63 1.04 -11.73
CA THR A 237 18.21 1.34 -12.02
C THR A 237 17.31 0.53 -11.11
N THR A 238 16.98 1.09 -9.95
CA THR A 238 16.11 0.46 -8.95
C THR A 238 14.77 1.18 -8.89
N VAL A 239 13.69 0.40 -8.87
CA VAL A 239 12.31 0.82 -8.68
C VAL A 239 11.78 0.22 -7.39
N ILE A 240 10.99 0.97 -6.62
CA ILE A 240 10.36 0.50 -5.38
C ILE A 240 8.85 0.68 -5.49
N LEU A 241 8.09 -0.40 -5.24
CA LEU A 241 6.64 -0.39 -5.06
C LEU A 241 6.33 -1.00 -3.69
N ASP A 242 5.72 -0.23 -2.80
CA ASP A 242 5.52 -0.67 -1.42
C ASP A 242 4.38 0.12 -0.75
N HIS A 243 3.65 -0.52 0.14
CA HIS A 243 2.60 0.12 0.93
C HIS A 243 2.99 0.34 2.40
N HIS A 244 4.20 -0.06 2.78
CA HIS A 244 4.70 0.14 4.13
C HIS A 244 5.14 1.59 4.39
N ARG A 245 5.11 2.00 5.66
CA ARG A 245 5.54 3.34 6.06
C ARG A 245 7.02 3.56 5.81
N LYS A 246 7.35 4.76 5.34
CA LYS A 246 8.73 5.19 5.13
C LYS A 246 9.46 5.39 6.47
N ASN A 247 10.67 4.85 6.57
CA ASN A 247 11.58 5.00 7.71
C ASN A 247 12.92 5.59 7.27
N LYS A 248 13.82 5.87 8.25
CA LYS A 248 15.13 6.48 7.98
C LYS A 248 16.10 5.59 7.15
N ASP A 249 15.89 4.26 7.20
CA ASP A 249 16.79 3.26 6.58
C ASP A 249 16.24 2.72 5.24
N MET A 250 15.56 3.57 4.49
CA MET A 250 15.05 3.23 3.16
C MET A 250 16.18 2.99 2.15
N ILE A 251 15.87 2.18 1.13
CA ILE A 251 16.71 2.03 -0.07
C ILE A 251 16.96 3.41 -0.66
N LYS A 252 18.25 3.73 -0.84
CA LYS A 252 18.69 5.07 -1.26
C LYS A 252 18.63 5.21 -2.78
N ASN A 253 18.23 6.40 -3.22
CA ASN A 253 18.27 6.84 -4.63
C ASN A 253 17.59 5.91 -5.64
N PRO A 254 16.38 5.40 -5.40
CA PRO A 254 15.66 4.69 -6.44
C PRO A 254 15.32 5.64 -7.59
N VAL A 255 15.39 5.14 -8.83
CA VAL A 255 15.01 5.93 -10.02
C VAL A 255 13.50 6.20 -10.03
N LEU A 256 12.72 5.24 -9.53
CA LEU A 256 11.28 5.39 -9.32
C LEU A 256 10.91 4.84 -7.94
N SER A 257 10.15 5.62 -7.19
CA SER A 257 9.58 5.17 -5.91
C SER A 257 8.07 5.40 -5.90
N TYR A 258 7.32 4.32 -5.74
CA TYR A 258 5.88 4.35 -5.54
C TYR A 258 5.56 3.69 -4.19
N VAL A 259 5.71 4.48 -3.13
CA VAL A 259 5.46 4.04 -1.75
C VAL A 259 4.25 4.81 -1.22
N GLU A 260 3.13 4.09 -1.03
CA GLU A 260 1.83 4.64 -0.64
C GLU A 260 1.29 3.93 0.62
N PRO A 261 1.56 4.45 1.83
CA PRO A 261 1.15 3.82 3.09
C PRO A 261 -0.37 3.71 3.31
N TYR A 262 -1.15 4.35 2.46
CA TYR A 262 -2.62 4.30 2.49
C TYR A 262 -3.22 3.26 1.53
N ALA A 263 -2.40 2.63 0.70
CA ALA A 263 -2.83 1.47 -0.08
C ALA A 263 -3.03 0.27 0.86
N SER A 264 -3.98 -0.58 0.54
CA SER A 264 -4.27 -1.76 1.35
C SER A 264 -3.17 -2.81 1.27
N SER A 265 -2.52 -2.89 0.10
CA SER A 265 -1.49 -3.87 -0.22
C SER A 265 -0.63 -3.40 -1.40
N THR A 266 0.51 -4.02 -1.60
CA THR A 266 1.34 -3.78 -2.79
C THR A 266 0.67 -4.35 -4.05
N CYS A 267 -0.12 -5.43 -3.94
CA CYS A 267 -0.95 -5.94 -5.03
C CYS A 267 -1.98 -4.91 -5.53
N GLU A 268 -2.56 -4.09 -4.64
CA GLU A 268 -3.43 -2.96 -5.04
C GLU A 268 -2.67 -1.99 -5.93
N LEU A 269 -1.46 -1.57 -5.54
CA LEU A 269 -0.63 -0.65 -6.32
C LEU A 269 -0.25 -1.21 -7.68
N VAL A 270 0.10 -2.50 -7.74
CA VAL A 270 0.44 -3.18 -9.01
C VAL A 270 -0.79 -3.31 -9.89
N ALA A 271 -1.96 -3.67 -9.34
CA ALA A 271 -3.20 -3.75 -10.11
C ALA A 271 -3.59 -2.39 -10.71
N GLU A 272 -3.37 -1.28 -10.00
CA GLU A 272 -3.56 0.06 -10.56
C GLU A 272 -2.59 0.35 -11.70
N ILE A 273 -1.30 0.03 -11.54
CA ILE A 273 -0.29 0.21 -12.59
C ILE A 273 -0.71 -0.54 -13.85
N LEU A 274 -1.09 -1.81 -13.74
CA LEU A 274 -1.52 -2.63 -14.87
C LEU A 274 -2.72 -2.04 -15.64
N GLN A 275 -3.63 -1.36 -14.95
CA GLN A 275 -4.77 -0.67 -15.57
C GLN A 275 -4.37 0.58 -16.36
N TYR A 276 -3.31 1.28 -15.94
CA TYR A 276 -2.89 2.54 -16.53
C TYR A 276 -1.76 2.41 -17.57
N VAL A 277 -1.14 1.24 -17.68
CA VAL A 277 -0.18 0.98 -18.76
C VAL A 277 -0.92 0.80 -20.08
N ASP A 278 -0.51 1.52 -21.12
CA ASP A 278 -1.16 1.51 -22.43
C ASP A 278 -1.23 0.12 -23.08
N SER A 279 -0.22 -0.73 -22.83
CA SER A 279 -0.15 -2.11 -23.31
C SER A 279 -1.26 -3.02 -22.76
N LYS A 280 -1.93 -2.60 -21.66
CA LYS A 280 -2.98 -3.36 -20.95
C LYS A 280 -2.66 -4.86 -20.89
N PRO A 281 -1.65 -5.25 -20.10
CA PRO A 281 -1.19 -6.63 -20.04
C PRO A 281 -2.33 -7.55 -19.66
N LYS A 282 -2.53 -8.62 -20.43
CA LYS A 282 -3.54 -9.62 -20.12
C LYS A 282 -2.99 -10.57 -19.07
N LEU A 283 -3.56 -10.53 -17.88
CA LEU A 283 -3.21 -11.45 -16.79
C LEU A 283 -3.72 -12.86 -17.10
N GLU A 284 -2.90 -13.87 -16.81
CA GLU A 284 -3.38 -15.24 -16.73
C GLU A 284 -4.21 -15.43 -15.44
N PRO A 285 -5.15 -16.41 -15.42
CA PRO A 285 -6.02 -16.62 -14.25
C PRO A 285 -5.24 -16.80 -12.93
N MET A 286 -4.14 -17.54 -12.96
CA MET A 286 -3.34 -17.79 -11.78
C MET A 286 -2.61 -16.55 -11.29
N GLU A 287 -2.20 -15.64 -12.19
CA GLU A 287 -1.59 -14.35 -11.83
C GLU A 287 -2.62 -13.42 -11.16
N ALA A 288 -3.81 -13.32 -11.76
CA ALA A 288 -4.91 -12.55 -11.19
C ALA A 288 -5.35 -13.11 -9.82
N ASN A 289 -5.37 -14.45 -9.67
CA ASN A 289 -5.66 -15.11 -8.39
C ASN A 289 -4.54 -14.84 -7.36
N ALA A 290 -3.28 -14.90 -7.76
CA ALA A 290 -2.15 -14.61 -6.88
C ALA A 290 -2.23 -13.19 -6.31
N MET A 291 -2.43 -12.20 -7.17
CA MET A 291 -2.59 -10.81 -6.75
C MET A 291 -3.83 -10.60 -5.87
N TYR A 292 -4.96 -11.21 -6.25
CA TYR A 292 -6.19 -11.12 -5.47
C TYR A 292 -6.04 -11.74 -4.09
N TYR A 293 -5.34 -12.87 -3.99
CA TYR A 293 -5.06 -13.54 -2.71
C TYR A 293 -4.14 -12.70 -1.83
N GLY A 294 -3.11 -12.04 -2.39
CA GLY A 294 -2.29 -11.07 -1.67
C GLY A 294 -3.13 -9.96 -1.04
N MET A 295 -4.02 -9.35 -1.82
CA MET A 295 -4.94 -8.34 -1.30
C MET A 295 -5.85 -8.88 -0.18
N LEU A 296 -6.35 -10.11 -0.30
CA LEU A 296 -7.20 -10.75 0.72
C LEU A 296 -6.47 -10.91 2.05
N VAL A 297 -5.21 -11.35 2.01
CA VAL A 297 -4.42 -11.60 3.22
C VAL A 297 -4.13 -10.28 3.95
N ASP A 298 -3.68 -9.25 3.24
CA ASP A 298 -3.31 -7.96 3.82
C ASP A 298 -4.51 -7.16 4.37
N THR A 299 -5.68 -7.42 3.82
CA THR A 299 -6.91 -6.75 4.22
C THR A 299 -7.78 -7.57 5.19
N ASP A 300 -7.30 -8.73 5.62
CA ASP A 300 -8.10 -9.67 6.41
C ASP A 300 -9.49 -9.92 5.77
N ASN A 301 -9.48 -10.41 4.53
CA ASN A 301 -10.68 -10.63 3.72
C ASN A 301 -11.52 -9.36 3.47
N PHE A 302 -10.87 -8.24 3.19
CA PHE A 302 -11.47 -6.92 2.99
C PHE A 302 -12.19 -6.34 4.23
N VAL A 303 -11.84 -6.80 5.42
CA VAL A 303 -12.36 -6.25 6.68
C VAL A 303 -11.55 -5.03 7.10
N ASN A 304 -10.23 -5.08 6.93
CA ASN A 304 -9.30 -4.06 7.41
C ASN A 304 -8.61 -3.31 6.27
N LYS A 305 -8.24 -2.03 6.50
CA LYS A 305 -7.46 -1.18 5.60
C LYS A 305 -8.01 -1.05 4.18
N THR A 306 -9.30 -1.25 3.95
CA THR A 306 -9.90 -1.19 2.62
C THR A 306 -10.44 0.18 2.29
N GLY A 307 -10.33 0.55 1.02
CA GLY A 307 -10.90 1.76 0.45
C GLY A 307 -11.51 1.50 -0.93
N VAL A 308 -12.02 2.55 -1.58
CA VAL A 308 -12.58 2.45 -2.94
C VAL A 308 -11.55 1.86 -3.91
N ARG A 309 -10.30 2.28 -3.83
CA ARG A 309 -9.19 1.77 -4.67
C ARG A 309 -8.99 0.26 -4.53
N THR A 310 -9.08 -0.25 -3.29
CA THR A 310 -8.95 -1.68 -3.01
C THR A 310 -10.02 -2.48 -3.75
N PHE A 311 -11.27 -2.02 -3.71
CA PHE A 311 -12.37 -2.68 -4.41
C PHE A 311 -12.29 -2.51 -5.92
N GLU A 312 -11.81 -1.37 -6.44
CA GLU A 312 -11.55 -1.18 -7.87
C GLU A 312 -10.45 -2.14 -8.37
N ALA A 313 -9.35 -2.27 -7.63
CA ALA A 313 -8.28 -3.22 -7.94
C ALA A 313 -8.79 -4.68 -7.88
N ALA A 314 -9.55 -5.03 -6.84
CA ALA A 314 -10.16 -6.36 -6.71
C ALA A 314 -11.14 -6.66 -7.87
N ALA A 315 -11.95 -5.69 -8.27
CA ALA A 315 -12.86 -5.84 -9.41
C ALA A 315 -12.08 -6.04 -10.73
N TYR A 316 -11.01 -5.28 -10.95
CA TYR A 316 -10.15 -5.47 -12.12
C TYR A 316 -9.57 -6.88 -12.18
N LEU A 317 -9.03 -7.39 -11.08
CA LEU A 317 -8.49 -8.75 -11.02
C LEU A 317 -9.58 -9.81 -11.26
N LYS A 318 -10.77 -9.63 -10.68
CA LYS A 318 -11.91 -10.55 -10.91
C LYS A 318 -12.40 -10.54 -12.35
N LEU A 319 -12.47 -9.38 -13.00
CA LEU A 319 -12.82 -9.29 -14.42
C LEU A 319 -11.80 -10.00 -15.30
N SER A 320 -10.51 -9.93 -14.98
CA SER A 320 -9.47 -10.67 -15.68
C SER A 320 -9.67 -12.19 -15.60
N LEU A 321 -10.26 -12.70 -14.52
CA LEU A 321 -10.61 -14.11 -14.35
C LEU A 321 -11.84 -14.53 -15.19
N ILE A 322 -12.82 -13.66 -15.38
CA ILE A 322 -14.08 -13.98 -16.05
C ILE A 322 -13.90 -14.04 -17.57
N HIS A 323 -13.10 -13.16 -18.16
CA HIS A 323 -12.89 -13.10 -19.60
C HIS A 323 -12.23 -14.34 -20.21
N ILE A 324 -11.62 -15.21 -19.38
CA ILE A 324 -10.96 -16.44 -19.83
C ILE A 324 -11.92 -17.64 -19.77
N SER A 325 -13.01 -17.54 -19.01
CA SER A 325 -14.00 -18.61 -18.83
C SER A 325 -15.21 -18.55 -19.76
N GLU A 326 -15.30 -17.58 -20.69
CA GLU A 326 -16.34 -17.65 -21.73
C GLU A 326 -16.01 -18.76 -22.74
N PRO A 327 -16.78 -19.87 -22.76
CA PRO A 327 -16.61 -20.86 -23.82
C PRO A 327 -16.94 -20.18 -25.15
N THR A 328 -15.99 -20.21 -26.08
CA THR A 328 -16.27 -19.91 -27.48
C THR A 328 -17.51 -20.74 -27.90
N ARG A 329 -18.68 -20.12 -27.99
CA ARG A 329 -19.80 -20.69 -28.66
C ARG A 329 -19.41 -20.83 -30.13
N HIS A 330 -18.86 -21.99 -30.49
CA HIS A 330 -18.92 -22.41 -31.88
C HIS A 330 -20.39 -22.54 -32.24
N SER A 331 -20.92 -21.55 -32.96
CA SER A 331 -22.15 -21.69 -33.67
C SER A 331 -21.95 -22.80 -34.70
N LEU A 332 -22.46 -23.99 -34.38
CA LEU A 332 -22.79 -24.97 -35.40
C LEU A 332 -23.99 -24.42 -36.20
N ILE A 333 -23.73 -23.99 -37.40
CA ILE A 333 -24.71 -23.92 -38.48
C ILE A 333 -24.49 -25.14 -39.36
#